data_dce43c143d8c30384163f2a4f3b75dc9
#
_entry.id   dce43c143d8c30384163f2a4f3b75dc9
#
_cell.length_a   1.000
_cell.length_b   1.000
_cell.length_c   1.000
_cell.angle_alpha   90.00
_cell.angle_beta   90.00
_cell.angle_gamma   90.00
#
_symmetry.space_group_name_H-M   'P 1'
#
loop_
_entity.id
_entity.type
_entity.pdbx_description
1 polymer ?
#
loop_
_entity_poly.entity_id
_entity_poly.type
_entity_poly.pdbx_seq_one_letter_code
_entity_poly.pdbx_strand_id
1 'polypeptide(L)'
;MAFGRGKGKGEAAKPTSAGPEASAEVDDDFEAEAEELEGPFDIEDFDDPAAATTARLDLGSVLVPMPAGAQVQVELSDAGVPSAVWLVTQYGRFNIAAYAAPKSPGLWREVAGELAEALRRDSANVSIVDGPWGREVVGTATGAVRFIG
;
A
#
# COMPACT_ATOMS: atom_id res chain seq x y z
N MET A 1 4.40 -59.11 41.31
CA MET A 1 3.41 -59.07 42.38
C MET A 1 2.53 -57.88 42.10
N ALA A 2 1.40 -58.08 41.51
CA ALA A 2 0.13 -58.46 42.13
C ALA A 2 -0.64 -57.20 42.56
N PHE A 3 -1.72 -57.00 41.78
CA PHE A 3 -3.09 -56.68 42.11
C PHE A 3 -3.42 -55.34 42.74
N GLY A 4 -4.37 -54.62 42.12
CA GLY A 4 -5.71 -54.41 42.59
C GLY A 4 -6.61 -53.52 41.75
N ARG A 5 -7.63 -54.13 41.34
CA ARG A 5 -8.83 -53.70 40.65
C ARG A 5 -9.72 -52.83 41.57
N GLY A 6 -10.33 -51.78 41.05
CA GLY A 6 -11.40 -51.06 41.71
C GLY A 6 -12.36 -50.45 40.73
N LYS A 7 -13.49 -51.08 40.53
CA LYS A 7 -14.63 -50.75 39.68
C LYS A 7 -15.64 -49.96 40.53
N GLY A 8 -16.05 -48.80 40.07
CA GLY A 8 -17.10 -47.97 40.65
C GLY A 8 -17.92 -47.29 39.60
N LYS A 9 -19.11 -47.83 39.39
CA LYS A 9 -20.22 -47.41 38.53
C LYS A 9 -21.03 -46.40 39.33
N GLY A 10 -21.37 -45.28 38.75
CA GLY A 10 -22.29 -44.31 39.31
C GLY A 10 -22.89 -43.44 38.20
N GLU A 11 -24.15 -43.68 38.04
CA GLU A 11 -25.08 -43.20 37.01
C GLU A 11 -25.70 -41.85 37.37
N ALA A 12 -26.07 -41.08 36.29
CA ALA A 12 -27.11 -40.09 36.18
C ALA A 12 -26.94 -38.71 36.82
N ALA A 13 -26.88 -37.67 35.97
CA ALA A 13 -27.99 -36.71 35.76
C ALA A 13 -27.59 -35.63 34.78
N LYS A 14 -28.35 -35.52 33.67
CA LYS A 14 -28.52 -34.31 32.90
C LYS A 14 -29.26 -33.26 33.72
N PRO A 15 -28.98 -31.97 33.55
CA PRO A 15 -29.99 -31.14 32.97
C PRO A 15 -29.51 -30.27 31.83
N THR A 16 -30.33 -30.21 30.84
CA THR A 16 -30.51 -29.28 29.76
C THR A 16 -30.52 -27.83 30.27
N SER A 17 -29.70 -26.99 29.67
CA SER A 17 -30.00 -25.56 29.59
C SER A 17 -29.38 -25.02 28.29
N ALA A 18 -30.27 -24.65 27.40
CA ALA A 18 -29.99 -23.89 26.20
C ALA A 18 -29.62 -22.47 26.60
N GLY A 19 -28.52 -22.01 26.08
CA GLY A 19 -28.14 -20.60 26.03
C GLY A 19 -27.69 -20.27 24.59
N PRO A 20 -28.01 -19.09 24.08
CA PRO A 20 -28.01 -18.82 22.64
C PRO A 20 -26.62 -18.81 22.06
N GLU A 21 -26.49 -19.50 20.93
CA GLU A 21 -25.39 -19.31 19.97
C GLU A 21 -25.50 -17.87 19.47
N ALA A 22 -24.61 -17.02 19.97
CA ALA A 22 -24.30 -15.80 19.30
C ALA A 22 -23.38 -16.17 18.14
N SER A 23 -23.99 -16.45 16.99
CA SER A 23 -23.29 -16.33 15.71
C SER A 23 -22.88 -14.87 15.60
N ALA A 24 -21.60 -14.60 15.81
CA ALA A 24 -20.99 -13.38 15.33
C ALA A 24 -21.07 -13.45 13.81
N GLU A 25 -22.06 -12.77 13.25
CA GLU A 25 -22.02 -12.30 11.88
C GLU A 25 -20.84 -11.34 11.84
N VAL A 26 -19.70 -11.82 11.34
CA VAL A 26 -18.57 -10.97 10.92
C VAL A 26 -19.12 -10.17 9.76
N ASP A 27 -19.24 -8.87 9.99
CA ASP A 27 -19.68 -7.91 9.00
C ASP A 27 -18.82 -8.03 7.76
N ASP A 28 -19.37 -8.63 6.71
CA ASP A 28 -18.82 -8.71 5.36
C ASP A 28 -18.69 -7.31 4.71
N ASP A 29 -19.30 -6.31 5.34
CA ASP A 29 -19.25 -4.90 4.93
C ASP A 29 -17.85 -4.26 5.13
N PHE A 30 -17.00 -4.82 6.00
CA PHE A 30 -15.68 -4.23 6.26
C PHE A 30 -14.65 -4.58 5.18
N GLU A 31 -14.83 -5.72 4.49
CA GLU A 31 -13.96 -6.11 3.38
C GLU A 31 -14.31 -5.35 2.09
N ALA A 32 -15.58 -5.04 1.87
CA ALA A 32 -16.03 -4.26 0.72
C ALA A 32 -15.56 -2.79 0.79
N GLU A 33 -15.56 -2.17 1.99
CA GLU A 33 -15.02 -0.81 2.17
C GLU A 33 -13.49 -0.74 2.01
N ALA A 34 -12.76 -1.82 2.29
CA ALA A 34 -11.31 -1.85 2.12
C ALA A 34 -10.91 -1.98 0.64
N GLU A 35 -11.68 -2.67 -0.18
CA GLU A 35 -11.43 -2.78 -1.62
C GLU A 35 -11.74 -1.46 -2.36
N GLU A 36 -12.72 -0.68 -1.90
CA GLU A 36 -13.03 0.64 -2.49
C GLU A 36 -11.98 1.72 -2.17
N LEU A 37 -11.08 1.48 -1.20
CA LEU A 37 -10.03 2.42 -0.80
C LEU A 37 -8.70 2.20 -1.52
N GLU A 38 -8.56 1.19 -2.37
CA GLU A 38 -7.38 0.95 -3.17
C GLU A 38 -7.37 1.83 -4.42
N GLY A 39 -6.79 3.05 -4.29
CA GLY A 39 -6.53 3.93 -5.44
C GLY A 39 -5.51 3.35 -6.43
N PRO A 40 -5.10 4.07 -7.45
CA PRO A 40 -5.38 5.49 -7.66
C PRO A 40 -6.81 5.78 -8.12
N PHE A 41 -7.34 6.91 -7.69
CA PHE A 41 -8.68 7.38 -8.07
C PHE A 41 -8.59 8.50 -9.08
N ASP A 42 -9.55 8.58 -10.00
CA ASP A 42 -9.75 9.77 -10.82
C ASP A 42 -10.52 10.83 -10.00
N ILE A 43 -10.34 12.10 -10.35
CA ILE A 43 -11.09 13.19 -9.70
C ILE A 43 -12.60 13.06 -9.95
N GLU A 44 -12.98 12.43 -11.05
CA GLU A 44 -14.37 12.16 -11.42
C GLU A 44 -15.03 11.04 -10.57
N ASP A 45 -14.23 10.25 -9.84
CA ASP A 45 -14.72 9.24 -8.90
C ASP A 45 -15.27 9.88 -7.60
N PHE A 46 -15.05 11.19 -7.40
CA PHE A 46 -15.55 11.90 -6.24
C PHE A 46 -16.82 12.68 -6.58
N ASP A 47 -17.85 12.55 -5.76
CA ASP A 47 -19.12 13.31 -5.90
C ASP A 47 -18.90 14.83 -5.88
N ASP A 48 -17.88 15.29 -5.15
CA ASP A 48 -17.46 16.69 -5.09
C ASP A 48 -15.94 16.78 -5.31
N PRO A 49 -15.50 17.43 -6.42
CA PRO A 49 -14.07 17.67 -6.68
C PRO A 49 -13.37 18.43 -5.55
N ALA A 50 -14.08 19.26 -4.78
CA ALA A 50 -13.52 19.94 -3.62
C ALA A 50 -13.19 18.96 -2.48
N ALA A 51 -13.93 17.88 -2.34
CA ALA A 51 -13.62 16.82 -1.40
C ALA A 51 -12.32 16.10 -1.76
N ALA A 52 -12.04 15.94 -3.06
CA ALA A 52 -10.82 15.32 -3.55
C ALA A 52 -9.55 16.09 -3.14
N THR A 53 -9.62 17.41 -2.93
CA THR A 53 -8.47 18.23 -2.53
C THR A 53 -8.23 18.23 -1.02
N THR A 54 -9.20 17.77 -0.23
CA THR A 54 -9.12 17.81 1.24
C THR A 54 -8.00 16.89 1.74
N ALA A 55 -7.11 17.43 2.58
CA ALA A 55 -5.95 16.73 3.15
C ALA A 55 -5.01 16.08 2.11
N ARG A 56 -4.99 16.62 0.89
CA ARG A 56 -4.08 16.18 -0.18
C ARG A 56 -3.18 17.34 -0.61
N LEU A 57 -1.97 17.00 -1.01
CA LEU A 57 -1.04 17.92 -1.67
C LEU A 57 -1.37 17.96 -3.16
N ASP A 58 -1.71 19.15 -3.64
CA ASP A 58 -1.98 19.38 -5.06
C ASP A 58 -0.64 19.65 -5.79
N LEU A 59 -0.29 18.76 -6.72
CA LEU A 59 0.88 18.87 -7.60
C LEU A 59 0.46 19.25 -9.03
N GLY A 60 -0.77 19.69 -9.22
CA GLY A 60 -1.34 20.11 -10.50
C GLY A 60 -1.97 18.95 -11.28
N SER A 61 -1.23 17.92 -11.61
CA SER A 61 -1.71 16.74 -12.33
C SER A 61 -2.04 15.55 -11.44
N VAL A 62 -1.69 15.62 -10.16
CA VAL A 62 -1.96 14.57 -9.18
C VAL A 62 -2.19 15.16 -7.79
N LEU A 63 -3.15 14.62 -7.08
CA LEU A 63 -3.45 14.92 -5.68
C LEU A 63 -2.89 13.80 -4.80
N VAL A 64 -1.96 14.12 -3.93
CA VAL A 64 -1.26 13.14 -3.10
C VAL A 64 -1.79 13.20 -1.66
N PRO A 65 -2.36 12.11 -1.12
CA PRO A 65 -2.73 12.05 0.28
C PRO A 65 -1.52 12.33 1.17
N MET A 66 -1.71 13.17 2.19
CA MET A 66 -0.64 13.50 3.14
C MET A 66 -0.69 12.57 4.34
N PRO A 67 0.28 11.65 4.49
CA PRO A 67 0.39 10.84 5.69
C PRO A 67 0.57 11.68 6.94
N ALA A 68 0.06 11.23 8.07
CA ALA A 68 0.21 11.94 9.34
C ALA A 68 1.70 12.14 9.68
N GLY A 69 2.09 13.40 9.94
CA GLY A 69 3.46 13.77 10.24
C GLY A 69 4.40 13.86 9.02
N ALA A 70 3.88 13.70 7.81
CA ALA A 70 4.67 13.90 6.61
C ALA A 70 5.07 15.38 6.43
N GLN A 71 6.27 15.60 5.90
CA GLN A 71 6.79 16.91 5.55
C GLN A 71 7.05 16.98 4.05
N VAL A 72 6.75 18.11 3.44
CA VAL A 72 7.02 18.36 2.02
C VAL A 72 8.40 19.00 1.88
N GLN A 73 9.24 18.44 1.05
CA GLN A 73 10.54 19.00 0.65
C GLN A 73 10.55 19.20 -0.85
N VAL A 74 10.92 20.41 -1.28
CA VAL A 74 11.07 20.74 -2.70
C VAL A 74 12.55 20.75 -3.05
N GLU A 75 12.91 19.97 -4.05
CA GLU A 75 14.22 19.98 -4.65
C GLU A 75 14.25 21.00 -5.78
N LEU A 76 15.29 21.82 -5.81
CA LEU A 76 15.49 22.83 -6.84
C LEU A 76 16.63 22.40 -7.76
N SER A 77 16.45 22.66 -9.04
CA SER A 77 17.55 22.58 -10.03
C SER A 77 18.59 23.66 -9.81
N ASP A 78 19.72 23.58 -10.50
CA ASP A 78 20.77 24.59 -10.48
C ASP A 78 20.27 25.98 -10.90
N ALA A 79 19.20 26.03 -11.69
CA ALA A 79 18.52 27.27 -12.09
C ALA A 79 17.52 27.80 -11.04
N GLY A 80 17.39 27.16 -9.89
CA GLY A 80 16.45 27.54 -8.82
C GLY A 80 14.98 27.20 -9.13
N VAL A 81 14.74 26.36 -10.12
CA VAL A 81 13.39 25.90 -10.49
C VAL A 81 13.08 24.59 -9.78
N PRO A 82 11.86 24.38 -9.23
CA PRO A 82 11.45 23.11 -8.66
C PRO A 82 11.67 21.96 -9.66
N SER A 83 12.39 20.92 -9.23
CA SER A 83 12.72 19.75 -10.04
C SER A 83 12.04 18.47 -9.50
N ALA A 84 11.85 18.39 -8.19
CA ALA A 84 11.14 17.31 -7.56
C ALA A 84 10.46 17.76 -6.27
N VAL A 85 9.37 17.08 -5.91
CA VAL A 85 8.68 17.24 -4.63
C VAL A 85 8.76 15.91 -3.88
N TRP A 86 9.28 15.95 -2.68
CA TRP A 86 9.45 14.78 -1.82
C TRP A 86 8.51 14.87 -0.63
N LEU A 87 7.93 13.74 -0.29
CA LEU A 87 7.24 13.55 0.98
C LEU A 87 8.16 12.76 1.90
N VAL A 88 8.46 13.35 3.04
CA VAL A 88 9.34 12.78 4.06
C VAL A 88 8.49 12.31 5.24
N THR A 89 8.61 11.06 5.59
CA THR A 89 7.92 10.43 6.70
C THR A 89 8.92 9.79 7.67
N GLN A 90 8.47 9.32 8.80
CA GLN A 90 9.31 8.57 9.74
C GLN A 90 9.86 7.24 9.16
N TYR A 91 9.25 6.71 8.09
CA TYR A 91 9.65 5.45 7.45
C TYR A 91 10.57 5.64 6.25
N GLY A 92 10.70 6.86 5.77
CA GLY A 92 11.49 7.19 4.59
C GLY A 92 10.89 8.34 3.79
N ARG A 93 11.43 8.57 2.63
CA ARG A 93 10.97 9.60 1.71
C ARG A 93 10.58 8.98 0.37
N PHE A 94 9.59 9.57 -0.28
CA PHE A 94 9.19 9.21 -1.63
C PHE A 94 8.79 10.45 -2.42
N ASN A 95 8.86 10.36 -3.72
CA ASN A 95 8.33 11.37 -4.62
C ASN A 95 7.34 10.71 -5.59
N ILE A 96 6.45 11.54 -6.15
CA ILE A 96 5.51 11.14 -7.17
C ILE A 96 5.75 12.03 -8.38
N ALA A 97 5.94 11.41 -9.53
CA ALA A 97 6.07 12.08 -10.80
C ALA A 97 4.96 11.60 -11.75
N ALA A 98 4.20 12.53 -12.29
CA ALA A 98 3.16 12.23 -13.28
C ALA A 98 3.69 12.53 -14.68
N TYR A 99 3.47 11.60 -15.59
CA TYR A 99 3.83 11.73 -17.01
C TYR A 99 2.57 11.79 -17.85
N ALA A 100 2.62 12.61 -18.90
CA ALA A 100 1.52 12.62 -19.87
C ALA A 100 1.41 11.25 -20.55
N ALA A 101 0.18 10.73 -20.62
CA ALA A 101 -0.05 9.45 -21.28
C ALA A 101 0.32 9.55 -22.77
N PRO A 102 1.21 8.70 -23.27
CA PRO A 102 1.59 8.70 -24.68
C PRO A 102 0.47 8.13 -25.56
N LYS A 103 0.46 8.47 -26.82
CA LYS A 103 -0.48 7.89 -27.80
C LYS A 103 -0.20 6.42 -28.09
N SER A 104 1.02 5.94 -27.76
CA SER A 104 1.46 4.56 -27.97
C SER A 104 1.75 3.92 -26.61
N PRO A 105 1.43 2.65 -26.40
CA PRO A 105 1.76 1.94 -25.17
C PRO A 105 3.27 1.74 -25.03
N GLY A 106 3.77 1.66 -23.80
CA GLY A 106 5.14 1.25 -23.53
C GLY A 106 6.01 2.28 -22.81
N LEU A 107 5.48 3.47 -22.49
CA LEU A 107 6.24 4.50 -21.75
C LEU A 107 6.85 3.93 -20.47
N TRP A 108 6.07 3.18 -19.69
CA TRP A 108 6.59 2.58 -18.46
C TRP A 108 7.78 1.65 -18.70
N ARG A 109 7.79 0.92 -19.79
CA ARG A 109 8.92 0.05 -20.13
C ARG A 109 10.21 0.83 -20.37
N GLU A 110 10.12 1.98 -21.02
CA GLU A 110 11.26 2.88 -21.24
C GLU A 110 11.73 3.49 -19.93
N VAL A 111 10.82 4.08 -19.16
CA VAL A 111 11.12 4.67 -17.84
C VAL A 111 11.70 3.62 -16.89
N ALA A 112 11.12 2.45 -16.82
CA ALA A 112 11.60 1.35 -15.98
C ALA A 112 13.01 0.89 -16.40
N GLY A 113 13.30 0.87 -17.70
CA GLY A 113 14.64 0.58 -18.23
C GLY A 113 15.67 1.61 -17.78
N GLU A 114 15.37 2.88 -17.92
CA GLU A 114 16.25 3.98 -17.51
C GLU A 114 16.48 3.99 -15.99
N LEU A 115 15.43 3.79 -15.19
CA LEU A 115 15.54 3.67 -13.75
C LEU A 115 16.40 2.49 -13.32
N ALA A 116 16.20 1.33 -13.96
CA ALA A 116 17.00 0.14 -13.69
C ALA A 116 18.49 0.36 -14.00
N GLU A 117 18.80 1.06 -15.10
CA GLU A 117 20.18 1.39 -15.48
C GLU A 117 20.79 2.42 -14.52
N ALA A 118 20.03 3.43 -14.11
CA ALA A 118 20.47 4.41 -13.13
C ALA A 118 20.80 3.74 -11.79
N LEU A 119 19.94 2.87 -11.28
CA LEU A 119 20.17 2.13 -10.05
C LEU A 119 21.39 1.21 -10.13
N ARG A 120 21.63 0.56 -11.28
CA ARG A 120 22.84 -0.27 -11.47
C ARG A 120 24.10 0.56 -11.48
N ARG A 121 24.07 1.76 -12.07
CA ARG A 121 25.22 2.70 -12.03
C ARG A 121 25.54 3.11 -10.60
N ASP A 122 24.54 3.23 -9.76
CA ASP A 122 24.68 3.54 -8.32
C ASP A 122 25.00 2.29 -7.48
N SER A 123 25.36 1.18 -8.14
CA SER A 123 25.74 -0.08 -7.50
C SER A 123 24.60 -0.77 -6.71
N ALA A 124 23.36 -0.46 -7.03
CA ALA A 124 22.23 -1.16 -6.46
C ALA A 124 22.00 -2.51 -7.15
N ASN A 125 21.51 -3.48 -6.38
CA ASN A 125 20.99 -4.73 -6.93
C ASN A 125 19.57 -4.48 -7.41
N VAL A 126 19.31 -4.71 -8.71
CA VAL A 126 18.05 -4.36 -9.37
C VAL A 126 17.26 -5.60 -9.75
N SER A 127 16.01 -5.64 -9.40
CA SER A 127 15.02 -6.63 -9.83
C SER A 127 13.76 -5.97 -10.37
N ILE A 128 13.02 -6.68 -11.22
CA ILE A 128 11.70 -6.29 -11.70
C ILE A 128 10.73 -7.32 -11.14
N VAL A 129 9.73 -6.84 -10.41
CA VAL A 129 8.74 -7.68 -9.73
C VAL A 129 7.34 -7.28 -10.16
N ASP A 130 6.37 -8.17 -9.97
CA ASP A 130 4.97 -7.83 -10.15
C ASP A 130 4.44 -7.21 -8.85
N GLY A 131 3.86 -6.03 -8.95
CA GLY A 131 3.22 -5.29 -7.86
C GLY A 131 1.71 -5.20 -8.05
N PRO A 132 0.99 -4.61 -7.09
CA PRO A 132 -0.47 -4.52 -7.12
C PRO A 132 -0.98 -3.69 -8.32
N TRP A 133 -0.22 -2.71 -8.80
CA TRP A 133 -0.61 -1.84 -9.91
C TRP A 133 0.18 -2.09 -11.19
N GLY A 134 0.98 -3.13 -11.22
CA GLY A 134 1.78 -3.48 -12.39
C GLY A 134 3.22 -3.84 -12.03
N ARG A 135 4.10 -3.74 -13.02
CA ARG A 135 5.50 -4.10 -12.83
C ARG A 135 6.28 -2.99 -12.15
N GLU A 136 7.04 -3.37 -11.14
CA GLU A 136 7.85 -2.48 -10.33
C GLU A 136 9.34 -2.73 -10.56
N VAL A 137 10.12 -1.66 -10.57
CA VAL A 137 11.60 -1.73 -10.50
C VAL A 137 12.01 -1.57 -9.04
N VAL A 138 12.71 -2.54 -8.50
CA VAL A 138 13.21 -2.54 -7.12
C VAL A 138 14.72 -2.51 -7.13
N GLY A 139 15.30 -1.48 -6.53
CA GLY A 139 16.74 -1.37 -6.28
C GLY A 139 17.03 -1.54 -4.79
N THR A 140 18.02 -2.35 -4.46
CA THR A 140 18.49 -2.56 -3.09
C THR A 140 19.96 -2.20 -2.99
N ALA A 141 20.26 -1.25 -2.09
CA ALA A 141 21.64 -0.85 -1.75
C ALA A 141 21.76 -0.76 -0.22
N THR A 142 22.30 0.32 0.29
CA THR A 142 22.35 0.61 1.74
C THR A 142 20.95 0.84 2.33
N GLY A 143 19.97 1.15 1.49
CA GLY A 143 18.54 1.21 1.77
C GLY A 143 17.75 0.57 0.63
N ALA A 144 16.47 0.38 0.79
CA ALA A 144 15.61 -0.08 -0.28
C ALA A 144 15.08 1.12 -1.07
N VAL A 145 15.16 1.05 -2.40
CA VAL A 145 14.54 2.02 -3.31
C VAL A 145 13.57 1.25 -4.19
N ARG A 146 12.34 1.71 -4.28
CA ARG A 146 11.29 1.05 -5.04
C ARG A 146 10.61 2.05 -5.96
N PHE A 147 10.43 1.66 -7.19
CA PHE A 147 9.70 2.44 -8.20
C PHE A 147 8.51 1.62 -8.68
N ILE A 148 7.37 2.26 -8.76
CA ILE A 148 6.09 1.68 -9.17
C ILE A 148 5.62 2.44 -10.41
N GLY A 149 5.18 1.75 -11.41
CA GLY A 149 4.65 2.32 -12.64
C GLY A 149 3.25 1.87 -12.97
#